data_1303ed4957745e9d2dcb8aec277ade1d
#
_entry.id   1303ed4957745e9d2dcb8aec277ade1d
#
_cell.length_a   1.000
_cell.length_b   1.000
_cell.length_c   1.000
_cell.angle_alpha   90.00
_cell.angle_beta   90.00
_cell.angle_gamma   90.00
#
_symmetry.space_group_name_H-M   'P 1'
#
loop_
_entity.id
_entity.type
_entity.pdbx_description
1 polymer ?
#
loop_
_entity_poly.entity_id
_entity_poly.type
_entity_poly.pdbx_seq_one_letter_code
_entity_poly.pdbx_strand_id
1 'polypeptide(L)'
;MAGNVRGILEKLPGKNCGQCGFKTCAALAEFVAIHPDALKRCIYLGQPGAMAVNLPAPDENITWKDMLGREYDFVLEPFPEDPGPRETIVPLNPLNVERLAVKKGDVLYGRPVMTGCPVTHVGVVVEEPDYLNGAIVWCIVGPMAARERGREIGYYHIIAYEGIVRHARQELQIGQRYFFFPRMCMLQSRHSGLVNALAKRESGMRVRVEGIWIG
;
A
#
# COMPACT_ATOMS: atom_id res chain seq x y z
N MET A 1 32.41 18.84 -6.94
CA MET A 1 31.68 19.52 -5.85
C MET A 1 30.60 18.55 -5.41
N ALA A 2 30.73 17.95 -4.22
CA ALA A 2 29.69 17.08 -3.67
C ALA A 2 28.44 17.93 -3.38
N GLY A 3 27.35 17.64 -4.08
CA GLY A 3 26.08 18.31 -3.84
C GLY A 3 25.66 18.15 -2.37
N ASN A 4 24.91 19.10 -1.84
CA ASN A 4 24.45 19.09 -0.45
C ASN A 4 23.51 17.90 -0.21
N VAL A 5 24.05 16.73 0.15
CA VAL A 5 23.33 15.50 0.44
C VAL A 5 22.24 15.73 1.49
N ARG A 6 22.53 16.54 2.51
CA ARG A 6 21.57 16.88 3.58
C ARG A 6 20.36 17.64 3.04
N GLY A 7 20.59 18.65 2.20
CA GLY A 7 19.50 19.42 1.59
C GLY A 7 18.69 18.61 0.57
N ILE A 8 19.30 17.58 -0.05
CA ILE A 8 18.57 16.63 -0.90
C ILE A 8 17.74 15.69 -0.03
N LEU A 9 18.30 15.19 1.07
CA LEU A 9 17.61 14.28 1.99
C LEU A 9 16.38 14.94 2.64
N GLU A 10 16.48 16.23 2.99
CA GLU A 10 15.35 17.00 3.53
C GLU A 10 14.17 17.15 2.54
N LYS A 11 14.44 17.05 1.24
CA LYS A 11 13.40 17.05 0.19
C LYS A 11 12.77 15.68 -0.03
N LEU A 12 13.41 14.61 0.42
CA LEU A 12 12.92 13.25 0.25
C LEU A 12 11.93 12.89 1.36
N PRO A 13 10.94 12.04 1.08
CA PRO A 13 9.84 11.73 2.01
C PRO A 13 10.25 10.90 3.23
N GLY A 14 11.50 10.47 3.34
CA GLY A 14 12.01 9.64 4.44
C GLY A 14 11.42 8.23 4.53
N LYS A 15 10.63 7.81 3.56
CA LYS A 15 9.86 6.54 3.57
C LYS A 15 10.72 5.29 3.46
N ASN A 16 11.95 5.38 2.95
CA ASN A 16 12.86 4.26 2.71
C ASN A 16 12.18 3.08 1.97
N CYS A 17 11.26 3.40 1.06
CA CYS A 17 10.36 2.44 0.42
C CYS A 17 11.02 1.58 -0.68
N GLY A 18 12.26 1.89 -1.07
CA GLY A 18 13.01 1.16 -2.09
C GLY A 18 12.55 1.36 -3.54
N GLN A 19 11.46 2.07 -3.78
CA GLN A 19 10.80 2.19 -5.10
C GLN A 19 11.62 2.96 -6.14
N CYS A 20 12.49 3.84 -5.69
CA CYS A 20 13.44 4.54 -6.55
C CYS A 20 14.65 3.69 -6.98
N GLY A 21 14.72 2.42 -6.54
CA GLY A 21 15.84 1.51 -6.74
C GLY A 21 16.94 1.61 -5.66
N PHE A 22 16.73 2.44 -4.63
CA PHE A 22 17.64 2.59 -3.49
C PHE A 22 16.94 2.14 -2.21
N LYS A 23 17.62 1.36 -1.38
CA LYS A 23 17.04 0.81 -0.13
C LYS A 23 16.60 1.88 0.86
N THR A 24 17.26 3.06 0.83
CA THR A 24 16.96 4.17 1.75
C THR A 24 16.93 5.49 1.01
N CYS A 25 16.20 6.48 1.55
CA CYS A 25 16.22 7.85 1.03
C CYS A 25 17.62 8.48 1.14
N ALA A 26 18.41 8.10 2.14
CA ALA A 26 19.79 8.56 2.28
C ALA A 26 20.66 8.07 1.10
N ALA A 27 20.57 6.80 0.72
CA ALA A 27 21.30 6.26 -0.42
C ALA A 27 20.87 6.91 -1.75
N LEU A 28 19.59 7.24 -1.90
CA LEU A 28 19.13 8.04 -3.04
C LEU A 28 19.72 9.46 -3.00
N ALA A 29 19.75 10.12 -1.83
CA ALA A 29 20.29 11.48 -1.70
C ALA A 29 21.78 11.55 -2.07
N GLU A 30 22.57 10.57 -1.65
CA GLU A 30 23.98 10.44 -2.03
C GLU A 30 24.14 10.29 -3.55
N PHE A 31 23.32 9.45 -4.18
CA PHE A 31 23.35 9.26 -5.62
C PHE A 31 22.91 10.52 -6.37
N VAL A 32 21.87 11.20 -5.92
CA VAL A 32 21.36 12.46 -6.49
C VAL A 32 22.41 13.58 -6.39
N ALA A 33 23.24 13.60 -5.35
CA ALA A 33 24.31 14.57 -5.20
C ALA A 33 25.33 14.52 -6.36
N ILE A 34 25.46 13.34 -7.00
CA ILE A 34 26.34 13.13 -8.16
C ILE A 34 25.53 13.19 -9.47
N HIS A 35 24.28 12.73 -9.43
CA HIS A 35 23.36 12.61 -10.56
C HIS A 35 22.02 13.34 -10.27
N PRO A 36 21.94 14.67 -10.43
CA PRO A 36 20.77 15.46 -10.03
C PRO A 36 19.44 15.00 -10.63
N ASP A 37 19.46 14.48 -11.87
CA ASP A 37 18.26 13.97 -12.54
C ASP A 37 17.68 12.71 -11.87
N ALA A 38 18.46 12.01 -11.07
CA ALA A 38 17.99 10.83 -10.35
C ALA A 38 16.97 11.16 -9.25
N LEU A 39 16.82 12.42 -8.86
CA LEU A 39 15.77 12.87 -7.96
C LEU A 39 14.37 12.52 -8.51
N LYS A 40 14.20 12.54 -9.83
CA LYS A 40 12.97 12.18 -10.53
C LYS A 40 12.57 10.69 -10.34
N ARG A 41 13.49 9.86 -9.86
CA ARG A 41 13.17 8.46 -9.53
C ARG A 41 12.32 8.33 -8.27
N CYS A 42 12.34 9.32 -7.39
CA CYS A 42 11.48 9.31 -6.23
C CYS A 42 10.04 9.56 -6.68
N ILE A 43 9.19 8.53 -6.56
CA ILE A 43 7.77 8.62 -6.97
C ILE A 43 6.99 9.66 -6.19
N TYR A 44 7.48 10.06 -5.02
CA TYR A 44 6.85 11.08 -4.18
C TYR A 44 7.25 12.52 -4.54
N LEU A 45 8.33 12.71 -5.32
CA LEU A 45 8.81 14.04 -5.71
C LEU A 45 8.49 14.40 -7.18
N GLY A 46 8.12 13.42 -7.98
CA GLY A 46 7.95 13.59 -9.44
C GLY A 46 6.65 14.25 -9.87
N GLN A 47 5.84 14.78 -8.94
CA GLN A 47 4.52 15.32 -9.28
C GLN A 47 4.24 16.63 -8.52
N PRO A 48 3.98 17.73 -9.25
CA PRO A 48 3.23 18.84 -8.68
C PRO A 48 1.80 18.29 -8.44
N GLY A 49 1.48 17.96 -7.18
CA GLY A 49 0.21 17.35 -6.80
C GLY A 49 0.28 15.88 -6.42
N ALA A 50 1.46 15.21 -6.41
CA ALA A 50 1.62 14.08 -5.52
C ALA A 50 1.45 14.65 -4.11
N MET A 51 0.21 14.56 -3.61
CA MET A 51 -0.03 14.75 -2.20
C MET A 51 1.03 13.91 -1.51
N ALA A 52 1.96 14.58 -0.80
CA ALA A 52 2.57 13.93 0.33
C ALA A 52 1.38 13.28 1.02
N VAL A 53 1.30 11.96 0.96
CA VAL A 53 0.32 11.27 1.76
C VAL A 53 0.84 11.50 3.16
N ASN A 54 0.47 12.64 3.73
CA ASN A 54 0.54 12.85 5.14
C ASN A 54 -0.33 11.72 5.66
N LEU A 55 0.30 10.64 6.10
CA LEU A 55 -0.38 9.71 6.98
C LEU A 55 -0.94 10.61 8.06
N PRO A 56 -2.26 10.79 8.14
CA PRO A 56 -2.81 11.61 9.20
C PRO A 56 -2.21 11.07 10.49
N ALA A 57 -1.79 11.96 11.37
CA ALA A 57 -1.45 11.62 12.74
C ALA A 57 -2.54 10.65 13.25
N PRO A 58 -2.22 9.67 14.09
CA PRO A 58 -3.21 8.74 14.61
C PRO A 58 -4.40 9.56 15.09
N ASP A 59 -5.49 9.43 14.34
CA ASP A 59 -6.66 10.29 14.50
C ASP A 59 -7.29 9.93 15.84
N GLU A 60 -7.23 10.82 16.81
CA GLU A 60 -7.88 10.65 18.10
C GLU A 60 -9.42 10.66 17.95
N ASN A 61 -9.92 11.07 16.77
CA ASN A 61 -11.33 11.20 16.46
C ASN A 61 -11.84 10.13 15.49
N ILE A 62 -11.76 8.86 15.87
CA ILE A 62 -12.37 7.78 15.09
C ILE A 62 -13.87 7.80 15.29
N THR A 63 -14.62 8.06 14.23
CA THR A 63 -16.09 8.10 14.28
C THR A 63 -16.74 6.73 14.37
N TRP A 64 -15.98 5.65 14.11
CA TRP A 64 -16.46 4.26 14.01
C TRP A 64 -17.54 4.03 12.94
N LYS A 65 -17.68 4.98 12.03
CA LYS A 65 -18.61 4.91 10.90
C LYS A 65 -17.89 5.30 9.61
N ASP A 66 -18.18 4.57 8.54
CA ASP A 66 -17.72 4.90 7.21
C ASP A 66 -18.52 6.09 6.62
N MET A 67 -18.20 6.50 5.38
CA MET A 67 -18.87 7.64 4.77
C MET A 67 -20.38 7.41 4.52
N LEU A 68 -20.85 6.16 4.55
CA LEU A 68 -22.27 5.80 4.45
C LEU A 68 -22.93 5.63 5.83
N GLY A 69 -22.24 5.98 6.92
CA GLY A 69 -22.73 5.86 8.29
C GLY A 69 -22.75 4.42 8.84
N ARG A 70 -22.12 3.47 8.18
CA ARG A 70 -22.07 2.06 8.57
C ARG A 70 -20.92 1.81 9.55
N GLU A 71 -21.21 1.08 10.62
CA GLU A 71 -20.23 0.80 11.67
C GLU A 71 -19.15 -0.19 11.24
N TYR A 72 -17.95 -0.04 11.80
CA TYR A 72 -16.82 -0.97 11.66
C TYR A 72 -16.17 -1.26 13.02
N ASP A 73 -15.47 -2.40 13.10
CA ASP A 73 -14.93 -2.92 14.35
C ASP A 73 -13.50 -2.45 14.63
N PHE A 74 -12.70 -2.23 13.59
CA PHE A 74 -11.33 -1.74 13.72
C PHE A 74 -10.86 -0.94 12.50
N VAL A 75 -9.80 -0.17 12.69
CA VAL A 75 -9.09 0.54 11.62
C VAL A 75 -7.84 -0.25 11.25
N LEU A 76 -7.70 -0.58 9.96
CA LEU A 76 -6.49 -1.18 9.41
C LEU A 76 -5.61 -0.09 8.81
N GLU A 77 -4.50 0.19 9.47
CA GLU A 77 -3.52 1.19 9.03
C GLU A 77 -2.40 0.53 8.22
N PRO A 78 -1.82 1.24 7.25
CA PRO A 78 -0.61 0.77 6.59
C PRO A 78 0.52 0.53 7.59
N PHE A 79 1.45 -0.35 7.24
CA PHE A 79 2.70 -0.44 7.99
C PHE A 79 3.47 0.89 7.90
N PRO A 80 4.21 1.29 8.95
CA PRO A 80 4.98 2.54 8.92
C PRO A 80 6.00 2.61 7.78
N GLU A 81 6.49 1.45 7.35
CA GLU A 81 7.45 1.30 6.25
C GLU A 81 6.80 1.28 4.86
N ASP A 82 5.49 1.11 4.77
CA ASP A 82 4.77 0.97 3.52
C ASP A 82 4.24 2.31 2.97
N PRO A 83 4.23 2.49 1.65
CA PRO A 83 3.73 3.72 1.03
C PRO A 83 2.20 3.83 1.06
N GLY A 84 1.49 2.78 1.39
CA GLY A 84 0.03 2.72 1.41
C GLY A 84 -0.49 1.38 1.92
N PRO A 85 -1.81 1.15 1.86
CA PRO A 85 -2.41 -0.11 2.26
C PRO A 85 -1.79 -1.29 1.49
N ARG A 86 -1.43 -2.33 2.23
CA ARG A 86 -0.84 -3.53 1.65
C ARG A 86 -1.93 -4.53 1.28
N GLU A 87 -1.91 -4.94 0.02
CA GLU A 87 -2.75 -6.02 -0.51
C GLU A 87 -1.88 -7.18 -1.00
N THR A 88 -2.34 -8.40 -0.77
CA THR A 88 -1.89 -9.58 -1.51
C THR A 88 -2.92 -9.86 -2.59
N ILE A 89 -2.50 -9.91 -3.85
CA ILE A 89 -3.37 -10.12 -5.01
C ILE A 89 -2.89 -11.29 -5.86
N VAL A 90 -3.82 -11.87 -6.62
CA VAL A 90 -3.51 -12.84 -7.68
C VAL A 90 -4.25 -12.40 -8.94
N PRO A 91 -3.55 -12.12 -10.05
CA PRO A 91 -4.18 -11.84 -11.33
C PRO A 91 -5.08 -13.00 -11.77
N LEU A 92 -6.18 -12.72 -12.48
CA LEU A 92 -7.01 -13.77 -13.07
C LEU A 92 -6.23 -14.65 -14.05
N ASN A 93 -5.20 -14.08 -14.68
CA ASN A 93 -4.20 -14.85 -15.38
C ASN A 93 -2.87 -14.77 -14.63
N PRO A 94 -2.56 -15.77 -13.77
CA PRO A 94 -1.32 -15.77 -12.96
C PRO A 94 -0.04 -15.69 -13.80
N LEU A 95 -0.07 -16.20 -15.04
CA LEU A 95 1.06 -16.11 -15.98
C LEU A 95 1.43 -14.66 -16.34
N ASN A 96 0.55 -13.68 -16.08
CA ASN A 96 0.90 -12.28 -16.29
C ASN A 96 2.07 -11.83 -15.42
N VAL A 97 2.25 -12.44 -14.25
CA VAL A 97 3.37 -12.12 -13.35
C VAL A 97 4.70 -12.46 -14.02
N GLU A 98 4.82 -13.64 -14.62
CA GLU A 98 5.99 -14.07 -15.37
C GLU A 98 6.13 -13.31 -16.70
N ARG A 99 5.06 -13.22 -17.49
CA ARG A 99 5.06 -12.56 -18.81
C ARG A 99 5.48 -11.09 -18.74
N LEU A 100 5.07 -10.40 -17.69
CA LEU A 100 5.45 -9.01 -17.42
C LEU A 100 6.78 -8.92 -16.65
N ALA A 101 7.40 -10.05 -16.29
CA ALA A 101 8.59 -10.10 -15.46
C ALA A 101 8.46 -9.15 -14.23
N VAL A 102 7.34 -9.30 -13.52
CA VAL A 102 7.02 -8.44 -12.37
C VAL A 102 8.04 -8.66 -11.26
N LYS A 103 8.54 -7.58 -10.70
CA LYS A 103 9.52 -7.61 -9.61
C LYS A 103 9.23 -6.54 -8.57
N LYS A 104 9.84 -6.69 -7.42
CA LYS A 104 9.79 -5.68 -6.36
C LYS A 104 10.19 -4.30 -6.87
N GLY A 105 9.39 -3.29 -6.53
CA GLY A 105 9.54 -1.90 -6.95
C GLY A 105 8.77 -1.53 -8.23
N ASP A 106 8.22 -2.50 -8.94
CA ASP A 106 7.38 -2.21 -10.11
C ASP A 106 6.08 -1.52 -9.70
N VAL A 107 5.65 -0.59 -10.56
CA VAL A 107 4.34 0.02 -10.46
C VAL A 107 3.39 -0.73 -11.38
N LEU A 108 2.31 -1.24 -10.81
CA LEU A 108 1.27 -1.95 -11.55
C LEU A 108 -0.07 -1.26 -11.35
N TYR A 109 -0.97 -1.45 -12.31
CA TYR A 109 -2.38 -1.10 -12.11
C TYR A 109 -3.30 -2.22 -12.58
N GLY A 110 -4.44 -2.34 -11.92
CA GLY A 110 -5.42 -3.37 -12.24
C GLY A 110 -6.73 -3.14 -11.49
N ARG A 111 -7.72 -3.95 -11.82
CA ARG A 111 -9.06 -3.85 -11.23
C ARG A 111 -9.38 -5.09 -10.41
N PRO A 112 -9.72 -4.93 -9.12
CA PRO A 112 -10.20 -6.05 -8.33
C PRO A 112 -11.54 -6.54 -8.83
N VAL A 113 -11.75 -7.85 -8.75
CA VAL A 113 -13.02 -8.50 -9.05
C VAL A 113 -13.54 -9.27 -7.85
N MET A 114 -14.86 -9.51 -7.83
CA MET A 114 -15.55 -10.30 -6.81
C MET A 114 -15.49 -9.77 -5.36
N THR A 115 -14.97 -8.55 -5.18
CA THR A 115 -14.89 -7.93 -3.84
C THR A 115 -15.89 -6.78 -3.66
N GLY A 116 -16.55 -6.36 -4.74
CA GLY A 116 -17.44 -5.18 -4.73
C GLY A 116 -16.72 -3.85 -4.99
N CYS A 117 -15.40 -3.83 -5.13
CA CYS A 117 -14.66 -2.59 -5.43
C CYS A 117 -14.73 -2.22 -6.92
N PRO A 118 -15.27 -1.04 -7.29
CA PRO A 118 -15.33 -0.59 -8.68
C PRO A 118 -14.07 0.16 -9.13
N VAL A 119 -13.11 0.37 -8.23
CA VAL A 119 -11.97 1.26 -8.47
C VAL A 119 -10.79 0.49 -9.04
N THR A 120 -10.13 1.06 -10.06
CA THR A 120 -8.83 0.58 -10.52
C THR A 120 -7.77 1.00 -9.51
N HIS A 121 -7.07 0.03 -8.95
CA HIS A 121 -5.96 0.29 -8.05
C HIS A 121 -4.67 0.50 -8.82
N VAL A 122 -3.82 1.37 -8.28
CA VAL A 122 -2.42 1.52 -8.67
C VAL A 122 -1.58 1.16 -7.46
N GLY A 123 -0.69 0.21 -7.62
CA GLY A 123 0.11 -0.29 -6.53
C GLY A 123 1.58 -0.42 -6.89
N VAL A 124 2.42 -0.39 -5.87
CA VAL A 124 3.84 -0.67 -5.98
C VAL A 124 4.13 -2.02 -5.34
N VAL A 125 4.78 -2.89 -6.07
CA VAL A 125 5.18 -4.22 -5.59
C VAL A 125 6.23 -4.07 -4.50
N VAL A 126 5.93 -4.56 -3.30
CA VAL A 126 6.80 -4.38 -2.11
C VAL A 126 7.58 -5.62 -1.71
N GLU A 127 7.20 -6.77 -2.25
CA GLU A 127 7.90 -8.04 -2.06
C GLU A 127 8.18 -8.68 -3.43
N GLU A 128 9.13 -9.62 -3.50
CA GLU A 128 9.32 -10.39 -4.73
C GLU A 128 8.07 -11.24 -4.98
N PRO A 129 7.50 -11.21 -6.21
CA PRO A 129 6.33 -11.99 -6.54
C PRO A 129 6.57 -13.49 -6.44
N ASP A 130 5.53 -14.23 -6.09
CA ASP A 130 5.55 -15.68 -6.18
C ASP A 130 5.20 -16.12 -7.61
N TYR A 131 6.21 -16.49 -8.38
CA TYR A 131 6.02 -16.92 -9.77
C TYR A 131 5.33 -18.29 -9.92
N LEU A 132 5.23 -19.09 -8.83
CA LEU A 132 4.57 -20.39 -8.87
C LEU A 132 3.05 -20.25 -8.86
N ASN A 133 2.53 -19.35 -8.01
CA ASN A 133 1.10 -19.15 -7.87
C ASN A 133 0.60 -17.79 -8.39
N GLY A 134 1.52 -16.93 -8.85
CA GLY A 134 1.22 -15.62 -9.37
C GLY A 134 0.86 -14.58 -8.31
N ALA A 135 1.14 -14.84 -7.02
CA ALA A 135 0.83 -13.91 -5.97
C ALA A 135 1.78 -12.69 -5.98
N ILE A 136 1.19 -11.52 -5.82
CA ILE A 136 1.88 -10.23 -5.73
C ILE A 136 1.49 -9.57 -4.42
N VAL A 137 2.48 -9.12 -3.66
CA VAL A 137 2.28 -8.23 -2.51
C VAL A 137 2.62 -6.83 -2.94
N TRP A 138 1.64 -5.94 -2.95
CA TRP A 138 1.79 -4.55 -3.32
C TRP A 138 1.17 -3.60 -2.32
N CYS A 139 1.53 -2.33 -2.37
CA CYS A 139 0.90 -1.27 -1.62
C CYS A 139 0.16 -0.34 -2.56
N ILE A 140 -1.09 -0.03 -2.23
CA ILE A 140 -1.88 0.93 -2.99
C ILE A 140 -1.31 2.33 -2.76
N VAL A 141 -0.93 3.00 -3.84
CA VAL A 141 -0.24 4.30 -3.78
C VAL A 141 -1.09 5.47 -4.29
N GLY A 142 -2.37 5.23 -4.59
CA GLY A 142 -3.31 6.28 -5.00
C GLY A 142 -3.26 6.60 -6.50
N PRO A 143 -3.67 7.82 -6.91
CA PRO A 143 -4.34 7.99 -8.17
C PRO A 143 -3.42 8.06 -9.39
N MET A 144 -4.07 8.08 -10.48
CA MET A 144 -3.78 8.26 -11.91
C MET A 144 -2.36 8.63 -12.34
N ALA A 145 -1.62 9.45 -11.62
CA ALA A 145 -0.28 9.88 -12.01
C ALA A 145 0.79 8.78 -11.92
N ALA A 146 0.58 7.77 -11.08
CA ALA A 146 1.40 6.56 -11.07
C ALA A 146 0.99 5.62 -12.23
N ARG A 147 -0.24 5.73 -12.74
CA ARG A 147 -0.75 4.89 -13.82
C ARG A 147 0.03 5.07 -15.12
N GLU A 148 0.48 6.28 -15.44
CA GLU A 148 1.27 6.56 -16.64
C GLU A 148 2.64 5.84 -16.64
N ARG A 149 3.12 5.45 -15.46
CA ARG A 149 4.38 4.71 -15.29
C ARG A 149 4.16 3.23 -14.98
N GLY A 150 2.90 2.85 -14.74
CA GLY A 150 2.52 1.51 -14.35
C GLY A 150 2.29 0.60 -15.55
N ARG A 151 2.46 -0.70 -15.31
CA ARG A 151 2.08 -1.75 -16.26
C ARG A 151 0.75 -2.35 -15.83
N GLU A 152 -0.08 -2.66 -16.80
CA GLU A 152 -1.39 -3.26 -16.55
C GLU A 152 -1.24 -4.74 -16.19
N ILE A 153 -1.70 -5.11 -14.99
CA ILE A 153 -1.78 -6.51 -14.56
C ILE A 153 -3.13 -7.16 -14.92
N GLY A 154 -4.11 -6.34 -15.29
CA GLY A 154 -5.47 -6.77 -15.62
C GLY A 154 -6.38 -6.89 -14.42
N TYR A 155 -7.37 -7.78 -14.52
CA TYR A 155 -8.26 -8.12 -13.41
C TYR A 155 -7.57 -9.06 -12.44
N TYR A 156 -7.86 -8.90 -11.14
CA TYR A 156 -7.23 -9.69 -10.08
C TYR A 156 -8.16 -9.95 -8.90
N HIS A 157 -7.85 -10.99 -8.14
CA HIS A 157 -8.47 -11.26 -6.84
C HIS A 157 -7.62 -10.65 -5.73
N ILE A 158 -8.29 -9.97 -4.78
CA ILE A 158 -7.68 -9.60 -3.52
C ILE A 158 -7.73 -10.82 -2.59
N ILE A 159 -6.57 -11.34 -2.25
CA ILE A 159 -6.43 -12.48 -1.34
C ILE A 159 -6.47 -12.00 0.10
N ALA A 160 -5.69 -10.94 0.41
CA ALA A 160 -5.60 -10.42 1.75
C ALA A 160 -5.32 -8.92 1.78
N TYR A 161 -5.76 -8.27 2.86
CA TYR A 161 -5.23 -7.01 3.35
C TYR A 161 -4.33 -7.28 4.55
N GLU A 162 -3.29 -6.48 4.70
CA GLU A 162 -2.38 -6.57 5.84
C GLU A 162 -1.94 -5.18 6.31
N GLY A 163 -1.86 -5.02 7.62
CA GLY A 163 -1.46 -3.74 8.21
C GLY A 163 -1.42 -3.79 9.73
N ILE A 164 -1.46 -2.61 10.33
CA ILE A 164 -1.43 -2.41 11.77
C ILE A 164 -2.81 -1.98 12.28
N VAL A 165 -3.26 -2.58 13.34
CA VAL A 165 -4.42 -2.15 14.12
C VAL A 165 -3.96 -1.54 15.42
N ARG A 166 -4.26 -0.27 15.62
CA ARG A 166 -4.07 0.46 16.89
C ARG A 166 -5.39 0.69 17.61
N HIS A 167 -6.48 0.74 16.85
CA HIS A 167 -7.81 1.05 17.32
C HIS A 167 -8.79 -0.04 16.91
N ALA A 168 -9.36 -0.72 17.90
CA ALA A 168 -10.40 -1.72 17.73
C ALA A 168 -11.46 -1.56 18.83
N ARG A 169 -12.73 -1.77 18.49
CA ARG A 169 -13.85 -1.70 19.45
C ARG A 169 -13.91 -2.93 20.37
N GLN A 170 -13.27 -4.00 19.95
CA GLN A 170 -13.23 -5.27 20.68
C GLN A 170 -11.91 -6.00 20.39
N GLU A 171 -11.58 -6.99 21.21
CA GLU A 171 -10.43 -7.84 21.00
C GLU A 171 -10.59 -8.65 19.70
N LEU A 172 -9.57 -8.62 18.84
CA LEU A 172 -9.59 -9.37 17.59
C LEU A 172 -9.18 -10.83 17.82
N GLN A 173 -9.88 -11.73 17.17
CA GLN A 173 -9.65 -13.18 17.25
C GLN A 173 -9.42 -13.76 15.86
N ILE A 174 -8.46 -14.67 15.74
CA ILE A 174 -8.23 -15.45 14.51
C ILE A 174 -9.46 -16.32 14.24
N GLY A 175 -9.87 -16.39 12.96
CA GLY A 175 -11.02 -17.16 12.53
C GLY A 175 -12.36 -16.42 12.63
N GLN A 176 -12.38 -15.19 13.15
CA GLN A 176 -13.57 -14.35 13.20
C GLN A 176 -13.61 -13.37 12.04
N ARG A 177 -14.83 -13.09 11.57
CA ARG A 177 -15.08 -12.08 10.54
C ARG A 177 -15.46 -10.75 11.19
N TYR A 178 -14.84 -9.68 10.73
CA TYR A 178 -15.05 -8.32 11.22
C TYR A 178 -15.35 -7.37 10.07
N PHE A 179 -15.97 -6.27 10.39
CA PHE A 179 -15.97 -5.07 9.56
C PHE A 179 -14.75 -4.22 9.91
N PHE A 180 -14.00 -3.79 8.91
CA PHE A 180 -12.84 -2.94 9.15
C PHE A 180 -12.79 -1.77 8.17
N PHE A 181 -12.12 -0.72 8.58
CA PHE A 181 -11.89 0.46 7.76
C PHE A 181 -10.43 0.51 7.35
N PRO A 182 -10.09 0.21 6.07
CA PRO A 182 -8.73 0.37 5.60
C PRO A 182 -8.43 1.85 5.44
N ARG A 183 -7.45 2.33 6.21
CA ARG A 183 -6.99 3.71 6.10
C ARG A 183 -6.48 3.98 4.68
N MET A 184 -6.77 5.15 4.13
CA MET A 184 -6.43 5.54 2.76
C MET A 184 -7.23 4.82 1.65
N CYS A 185 -8.27 4.08 1.98
CA CYS A 185 -9.18 3.56 0.95
C CYS A 185 -9.88 4.73 0.23
N MET A 186 -9.79 4.76 -1.10
CA MET A 186 -10.39 5.81 -1.91
C MET A 186 -11.93 5.86 -1.80
N LEU A 187 -12.56 4.73 -1.53
CA LEU A 187 -14.01 4.66 -1.34
C LEU A 187 -14.45 5.13 0.04
N GLN A 188 -13.52 5.25 1.00
CA GLN A 188 -13.83 5.55 2.40
C GLN A 188 -14.97 4.72 2.98
N SER A 189 -15.03 3.46 2.54
CA SER A 189 -16.09 2.51 2.84
C SER A 189 -15.52 1.39 3.71
N ARG A 190 -16.33 0.88 4.64
CA ARG A 190 -15.93 -0.29 5.42
C ARG A 190 -15.79 -1.50 4.51
N HIS A 191 -14.89 -2.39 4.88
CA HIS A 191 -14.71 -3.70 4.29
C HIS A 191 -15.08 -4.76 5.30
N SER A 192 -15.32 -5.98 4.87
CA SER A 192 -15.42 -7.13 5.76
C SER A 192 -14.39 -8.18 5.37
N GLY A 193 -13.91 -8.93 6.35
CA GLY A 193 -12.97 -10.01 6.12
C GLY A 193 -12.73 -10.85 7.36
N LEU A 194 -12.14 -12.02 7.15
CA LEU A 194 -11.79 -12.97 8.19
C LEU A 194 -10.37 -12.65 8.67
N VAL A 195 -10.19 -12.45 9.96
CA VAL A 195 -8.85 -12.31 10.56
C VAL A 195 -8.17 -13.67 10.51
N ASN A 196 -7.08 -13.75 9.74
CA ASN A 196 -6.31 -15.00 9.55
C ASN A 196 -5.04 -15.03 10.41
N ALA A 197 -4.40 -13.88 10.63
CA ALA A 197 -3.21 -13.80 11.46
C ALA A 197 -3.21 -12.55 12.34
N LEU A 198 -2.67 -12.72 13.55
CA LEU A 198 -2.44 -11.66 14.53
C LEU A 198 -1.01 -11.79 15.06
N ALA A 199 -0.28 -10.67 15.11
CA ALA A 199 1.05 -10.63 15.70
C ALA A 199 1.30 -9.28 16.38
N LYS A 200 1.70 -9.30 17.64
CA LYS A 200 2.02 -8.08 18.38
C LYS A 200 3.32 -7.46 17.84
N ARG A 201 3.32 -6.15 17.58
CA ARG A 201 4.47 -5.33 17.20
C ARG A 201 4.53 -4.08 18.08
N GLU A 202 5.65 -3.40 18.09
CA GLU A 202 5.80 -2.11 18.81
C GLU A 202 4.82 -1.05 18.27
N SER A 203 4.56 -1.07 16.95
CA SER A 203 3.65 -0.13 16.27
C SER A 203 2.16 -0.43 16.46
N GLY A 204 1.79 -1.55 17.09
CA GLY A 204 0.41 -2.03 17.26
C GLY A 204 0.26 -3.52 16.94
N MET A 205 -0.97 -3.96 16.72
CA MET A 205 -1.25 -5.33 16.34
C MET A 205 -1.14 -5.47 14.81
N ARG A 206 -0.19 -6.26 14.32
CA ARG A 206 -0.19 -6.69 12.92
C ARG A 206 -1.36 -7.62 12.68
N VAL A 207 -2.16 -7.31 11.68
CA VAL A 207 -3.36 -8.08 11.32
C VAL A 207 -3.32 -8.41 9.83
N ARG A 208 -3.62 -9.66 9.51
CA ARG A 208 -3.90 -10.12 8.15
C ARG A 208 -5.36 -10.51 8.06
N VAL A 209 -6.05 -9.97 7.08
CA VAL A 209 -7.48 -10.17 6.82
C VAL A 209 -7.65 -10.79 5.44
N GLU A 210 -8.41 -11.85 5.33
CA GLU A 210 -8.67 -12.59 4.09
C GLU A 210 -10.18 -12.71 3.83
N GLY A 211 -10.55 -13.22 2.63
CA GLY A 211 -11.95 -13.32 2.25
C GLY A 211 -12.65 -11.97 2.24
N ILE A 212 -12.03 -11.02 1.57
CA ILE A 212 -12.41 -9.61 1.57
C ILE A 212 -13.70 -9.39 0.79
N TRP A 213 -14.58 -8.58 1.38
CA TRP A 213 -15.77 -8.08 0.74
C TRP A 213 -15.94 -6.58 1.04
N ILE A 214 -16.28 -5.80 0.03
CA ILE A 214 -16.42 -4.35 0.10
C ILE A 214 -17.89 -3.99 -0.12
N GLY A 215 -18.54 -3.45 0.92
CA GLY A 215 -19.96 -3.09 0.82
C GLY A 215 -20.64 -2.91 2.16
#